data_de66ba63376ff239ca3b8eb8214b7abd
#
_entry.id   de66ba63376ff239ca3b8eb8214b7abd
#
_cell.length_a   1.000
_cell.length_b   1.000
_cell.length_c   1.000
_cell.angle_alpha   90.00
_cell.angle_beta   90.00
_cell.angle_gamma   90.00
#
_symmetry.space_group_name_H-M   'P 1'
#
loop_
_entity.id
_entity.type
_entity.pdbx_description
1 polymer ?
#
loop_
_entity_poly.entity_id
_entity_poly.type
_entity_poly.pdbx_seq_one_letter_code
_entity_poly.pdbx_strand_id
1 'polypeptide(L)'
;MKKRQIILDFTSLLDVIMIILFFFIIFSNLETDNLKKDLEDKQQQVSAELKEAKAKNDKADELLGEAQEKNEQADKRLEEADSAVDRSGENTDAIMDFSENKNLKLHLDMNGENGWTLKFAKGEEIVKEIPKADISVMTYEVRELFKEQGYTADNTILIEFSYNATESGTTSAYLDTMKIINTIKSEYTHLFYSETDVSVFAS
;
A
#
# COMPACT_ATOMS: atom_id res chain seq x y z
N MET A 1 70.49 -80.06 60.31
CA MET A 1 69.79 -79.10 59.35
C MET A 1 69.10 -78.05 60.18
N LYS A 2 69.57 -76.75 60.15
CA LYS A 2 68.88 -75.62 60.81
C LYS A 2 67.82 -75.11 59.90
N LYS A 3 66.55 -75.23 60.27
CA LYS A 3 65.40 -74.55 59.58
C LYS A 3 65.50 -73.04 59.88
N ARG A 4 65.84 -72.27 58.89
CA ARG A 4 65.67 -70.80 58.94
C ARG A 4 64.16 -70.51 58.87
N GLN A 5 63.58 -70.01 59.95
CA GLN A 5 62.26 -69.42 59.96
C GLN A 5 62.38 -68.05 59.27
N ILE A 6 61.78 -67.89 58.14
CA ILE A 6 61.63 -66.60 57.52
C ILE A 6 60.44 -65.94 58.24
N ILE A 7 60.70 -65.03 59.18
CA ILE A 7 59.71 -64.19 59.80
C ILE A 7 59.44 -63.12 58.76
N LEU A 8 58.36 -63.25 58.03
CA LEU A 8 57.91 -62.19 57.18
C LEU A 8 57.42 -61.01 58.07
N ASP A 9 58.13 -59.91 58.02
CA ASP A 9 57.73 -58.69 58.75
C ASP A 9 56.51 -58.10 58.12
N PHE A 10 55.33 -58.43 58.61
CA PHE A 10 54.02 -58.00 58.13
C PHE A 10 53.86 -56.48 58.23
N THR A 11 54.56 -55.81 59.12
CA THR A 11 54.50 -54.34 59.29
C THR A 11 55.15 -53.64 58.12
N SER A 12 56.27 -54.10 57.63
CA SER A 12 56.95 -53.57 56.45
C SER A 12 56.09 -53.73 55.16
N LEU A 13 55.38 -54.87 55.05
CA LEU A 13 54.44 -55.07 53.92
C LEU A 13 53.24 -54.14 53.99
N LEU A 14 52.70 -53.89 55.18
CA LEU A 14 51.60 -52.97 55.41
C LEU A 14 51.97 -51.52 55.05
N ASP A 15 53.18 -51.08 55.43
CA ASP A 15 53.71 -49.77 55.12
C ASP A 15 53.79 -49.53 53.58
N VAL A 16 54.27 -50.51 52.84
CA VAL A 16 54.34 -50.43 51.35
C VAL A 16 52.94 -50.36 50.74
N ILE A 17 52.00 -51.14 51.24
CA ILE A 17 50.60 -51.07 50.76
C ILE A 17 49.98 -49.69 51.04
N MET A 18 50.21 -49.16 52.26
CA MET A 18 49.70 -47.82 52.62
C MET A 18 50.29 -46.70 51.72
N ILE A 19 51.59 -46.78 51.43
CA ILE A 19 52.26 -45.86 50.54
C ILE A 19 51.63 -45.94 49.11
N ILE A 20 51.42 -47.13 48.59
CA ILE A 20 50.78 -47.33 47.27
C ILE A 20 49.37 -46.81 47.27
N LEU A 21 48.53 -47.05 48.26
CA LEU A 21 47.16 -46.52 48.38
C LEU A 21 47.18 -45.02 48.50
N PHE A 22 48.13 -44.43 49.25
CA PHE A 22 48.23 -42.97 49.36
C PHE A 22 48.60 -42.33 48.03
N PHE A 23 49.54 -42.87 47.27
CA PHE A 23 49.84 -42.41 45.91
C PHE A 23 48.65 -42.57 45.00
N PHE A 24 47.92 -43.68 45.05
CA PHE A 24 46.72 -43.88 44.24
C PHE A 24 45.63 -42.81 44.51
N ILE A 25 45.41 -42.50 45.79
CA ILE A 25 44.44 -41.44 46.17
C ILE A 25 44.88 -40.05 45.67
N ILE A 26 46.19 -39.73 45.80
CA ILE A 26 46.71 -38.44 45.31
C ILE A 26 46.59 -38.35 43.79
N PHE A 27 46.97 -39.35 43.03
CA PHE A 27 46.88 -39.37 41.59
C PHE A 27 45.38 -39.28 41.09
N SER A 28 44.50 -40.01 41.71
CA SER A 28 43.07 -40.02 41.42
C SER A 28 42.43 -38.60 41.66
N ASN A 29 42.83 -37.93 42.76
CA ASN A 29 42.37 -36.60 43.06
C ASN A 29 42.88 -35.54 42.04
N LEU A 30 44.15 -35.61 41.65
CA LEU A 30 44.75 -34.74 40.64
C LEU A 30 44.10 -34.90 39.25
N GLU A 31 43.83 -36.15 38.87
CA GLU A 31 43.15 -36.43 37.60
C GLU A 31 41.72 -35.92 37.60
N THR A 32 41.00 -36.07 38.72
CA THR A 32 39.64 -35.56 38.91
C THR A 32 39.59 -34.02 38.86
N ASP A 33 40.55 -33.32 39.47
CA ASP A 33 40.63 -31.88 39.47
C ASP A 33 40.97 -31.31 38.07
N ASN A 34 41.82 -31.98 37.29
CA ASN A 34 42.11 -31.63 35.92
C ASN A 34 40.88 -31.82 35.00
N LEU A 35 40.17 -32.95 35.16
CA LEU A 35 38.93 -33.20 34.43
C LEU A 35 37.84 -32.17 34.77
N LYS A 36 37.72 -31.76 36.04
CA LYS A 36 36.78 -30.68 36.41
C LYS A 36 37.12 -29.36 35.75
N LYS A 37 38.37 -28.93 35.74
CA LYS A 37 38.82 -27.70 35.08
C LYS A 37 38.51 -27.75 33.58
N ASP A 38 38.87 -28.84 32.91
CA ASP A 38 38.57 -29.02 31.47
C ASP A 38 37.06 -28.95 31.17
N LEU A 39 36.23 -29.48 32.07
CA LEU A 39 34.78 -29.45 31.95
C LEU A 39 34.23 -28.03 32.16
N GLU A 40 34.74 -27.30 33.16
CA GLU A 40 34.36 -25.89 33.42
C GLU A 40 34.78 -24.99 32.27
N ASP A 41 35.99 -25.14 31.73
CA ASP A 41 36.47 -24.37 30.59
C ASP A 41 35.61 -24.61 29.32
N LYS A 42 35.30 -25.87 29.02
CA LYS A 42 34.40 -26.25 27.93
C LYS A 42 32.98 -25.70 28.12
N GLN A 43 32.46 -25.74 29.34
CA GLN A 43 31.13 -25.21 29.65
C GLN A 43 31.09 -23.70 29.48
N GLN A 44 32.15 -22.98 29.85
CA GLN A 44 32.28 -21.54 29.63
C GLN A 44 32.36 -21.22 28.13
N GLN A 45 33.17 -22.00 27.39
CA GLN A 45 33.30 -21.83 25.95
C GLN A 45 31.96 -22.02 25.22
N VAL A 46 31.24 -23.11 25.49
CA VAL A 46 29.91 -23.40 24.93
C VAL A 46 28.91 -22.32 25.31
N SER A 47 28.96 -21.82 26.56
CA SER A 47 28.09 -20.74 26.99
C SER A 47 28.37 -19.43 26.25
N ALA A 48 29.63 -19.10 25.97
CA ALA A 48 30.05 -17.94 25.19
C ALA A 48 29.59 -18.05 23.72
N GLU A 49 29.82 -19.20 23.09
CA GLU A 49 29.39 -19.49 21.71
C GLU A 49 27.88 -19.44 21.58
N LEU A 50 27.13 -19.94 22.55
CA LEU A 50 25.68 -19.88 22.56
C LEU A 50 25.16 -18.42 22.66
N LYS A 51 25.80 -17.58 23.47
CA LYS A 51 25.45 -16.15 23.57
C LYS A 51 25.72 -15.41 22.25
N GLU A 52 26.88 -15.71 21.64
CA GLU A 52 27.23 -15.11 20.35
C GLU A 52 26.26 -15.56 19.23
N ALA A 53 25.92 -16.85 19.20
CA ALA A 53 24.95 -17.37 18.24
C ALA A 53 23.56 -16.76 18.42
N LYS A 54 23.10 -16.59 19.66
CA LYS A 54 21.84 -15.89 19.95
C LYS A 54 21.88 -14.44 19.47
N ALA A 55 22.92 -13.69 19.79
CA ALA A 55 23.05 -12.30 19.35
C ALA A 55 23.08 -12.15 17.82
N LYS A 56 23.70 -13.10 17.11
CA LYS A 56 23.67 -13.12 15.64
C LYS A 56 22.27 -13.42 15.09
N ASN A 57 21.54 -14.32 15.74
CA ASN A 57 20.17 -14.66 15.35
C ASN A 57 19.22 -13.48 15.58
N ASP A 58 19.29 -12.84 16.74
CA ASP A 58 18.47 -11.66 17.06
C ASP A 58 18.72 -10.52 16.07
N LYS A 59 19.97 -10.30 15.68
CA LYS A 59 20.33 -9.32 14.66
C LYS A 59 19.84 -9.70 13.25
N ALA A 60 19.83 -10.97 12.92
CA ALA A 60 19.31 -11.47 11.65
C ALA A 60 17.78 -11.28 11.57
N ASP A 61 17.08 -11.54 12.68
CA ASP A 61 15.62 -11.33 12.77
C ASP A 61 15.27 -9.85 12.67
N GLU A 62 16.04 -8.95 13.28
CA GLU A 62 15.89 -7.50 13.14
C GLU A 62 16.05 -7.04 11.69
N LEU A 63 17.12 -7.48 11.02
CA LEU A 63 17.38 -7.14 9.61
C LEU A 63 16.31 -7.72 8.67
N LEU A 64 15.77 -8.88 8.99
CA LEU A 64 14.66 -9.46 8.22
C LEU A 64 13.40 -8.62 8.36
N GLY A 65 13.08 -8.16 9.57
CA GLY A 65 11.96 -7.24 9.83
C GLY A 65 12.10 -5.93 9.06
N GLU A 66 13.27 -5.29 9.10
CA GLU A 66 13.54 -4.07 8.32
C GLU A 66 13.42 -4.29 6.81
N ALA A 67 13.87 -5.44 6.32
CA ALA A 67 13.77 -5.78 4.89
C ALA A 67 12.31 -5.98 4.47
N GLN A 68 11.49 -6.60 5.33
CA GLN A 68 10.07 -6.79 5.07
C GLN A 68 9.33 -5.44 5.03
N GLU A 69 9.58 -4.54 6.00
CA GLU A 69 8.98 -3.20 6.00
C GLU A 69 9.36 -2.39 4.76
N LYS A 70 10.61 -2.47 4.32
CA LYS A 70 11.05 -1.79 3.08
C LYS A 70 10.40 -2.35 1.83
N ASN A 71 10.17 -3.66 1.78
CA ASN A 71 9.46 -4.30 0.67
C ASN A 71 8.00 -3.84 0.61
N GLU A 72 7.29 -3.84 1.76
CA GLU A 72 5.91 -3.35 1.82
C GLU A 72 5.79 -1.87 1.41
N GLN A 73 6.77 -1.05 1.80
CA GLN A 73 6.82 0.35 1.37
C GLN A 73 7.08 0.48 -0.13
N ALA A 74 7.94 -0.36 -0.69
CA ALA A 74 8.23 -0.38 -2.12
C ALA A 74 7.00 -0.80 -2.94
N ASP A 75 6.27 -1.82 -2.48
CA ASP A 75 5.04 -2.29 -3.12
C ASP A 75 3.95 -1.20 -3.13
N LYS A 76 3.76 -0.50 -2.00
CA LYS A 76 2.82 0.64 -1.94
C LYS A 76 3.19 1.77 -2.90
N ARG A 77 4.49 2.11 -2.98
CA ARG A 77 4.96 3.14 -3.93
C ARG A 77 4.77 2.73 -5.38
N LEU A 78 4.91 1.44 -5.67
CA LEU A 78 4.68 0.92 -7.01
C LEU A 78 3.19 1.04 -7.39
N GLU A 79 2.29 0.64 -6.49
CA GLU A 79 0.85 0.78 -6.67
C GLU A 79 0.41 2.26 -6.85
N GLU A 80 0.98 3.17 -6.06
CA GLU A 80 0.76 4.61 -6.20
C GLU A 80 1.28 5.15 -7.54
N ALA A 81 2.44 4.66 -8.00
CA ALA A 81 3.02 5.05 -9.28
C ALA A 81 2.20 4.53 -10.46
N ASP A 82 1.78 3.28 -10.43
CA ASP A 82 0.92 2.69 -11.46
C ASP A 82 -0.42 3.46 -11.56
N SER A 83 -1.05 3.77 -10.41
CA SER A 83 -2.27 4.59 -10.37
C SER A 83 -2.06 6.01 -10.91
N ALA A 84 -0.87 6.58 -10.74
CA ALA A 84 -0.54 7.90 -11.28
C ALA A 84 -0.31 7.85 -12.80
N VAL A 85 0.28 6.77 -13.31
CA VAL A 85 0.50 6.54 -14.75
C VAL A 85 -0.86 6.36 -15.45
N ASP A 86 -1.75 5.53 -14.89
CA ASP A 86 -3.08 5.31 -15.44
C ASP A 86 -3.88 6.63 -15.52
N ARG A 87 -3.89 7.41 -14.45
CA ARG A 87 -4.53 8.74 -14.44
C ARG A 87 -3.90 9.71 -15.44
N SER A 88 -2.60 9.65 -15.65
CA SER A 88 -1.93 10.49 -16.66
C SER A 88 -2.36 10.09 -18.07
N GLY A 89 -2.56 8.81 -18.34
CA GLY A 89 -3.10 8.31 -19.60
C GLY A 89 -4.52 8.82 -19.85
N GLU A 90 -5.42 8.66 -18.88
CA GLU A 90 -6.82 9.15 -18.97
C GLU A 90 -6.92 10.66 -19.16
N ASN A 91 -6.08 11.44 -18.47
CA ASN A 91 -6.01 12.88 -18.68
C ASN A 91 -5.58 13.24 -20.09
N THR A 92 -4.62 12.50 -20.65
CA THR A 92 -4.14 12.69 -22.01
C THR A 92 -5.25 12.39 -23.02
N ASP A 93 -5.96 11.28 -22.84
CA ASP A 93 -7.07 10.89 -23.71
C ASP A 93 -8.20 11.93 -23.66
N ALA A 94 -8.59 12.44 -22.48
CA ALA A 94 -9.58 13.47 -22.33
C ALA A 94 -9.20 14.79 -23.03
N ILE A 95 -7.92 15.18 -22.97
CA ILE A 95 -7.39 16.35 -23.68
C ILE A 95 -7.38 16.12 -25.19
N MET A 96 -7.02 14.92 -25.64
CA MET A 96 -7.05 14.56 -27.06
C MET A 96 -8.48 14.60 -27.60
N ASP A 97 -9.45 13.99 -26.90
CA ASP A 97 -10.87 14.03 -27.26
C ASP A 97 -11.39 15.46 -27.33
N PHE A 98 -10.99 16.32 -26.39
CA PHE A 98 -11.32 17.74 -26.42
C PHE A 98 -10.73 18.44 -27.66
N SER A 99 -9.46 18.20 -27.96
CA SER A 99 -8.77 18.82 -29.13
C SER A 99 -9.34 18.35 -30.47
N GLU A 100 -9.82 17.09 -30.51
CA GLU A 100 -10.45 16.49 -31.71
C GLU A 100 -11.97 16.76 -31.79
N ASN A 101 -12.51 17.58 -30.89
CA ASN A 101 -13.94 17.89 -30.81
C ASN A 101 -14.84 16.66 -30.55
N LYS A 102 -14.28 15.67 -29.85
CA LYS A 102 -14.98 14.44 -29.43
C LYS A 102 -15.44 14.47 -27.97
N ASN A 103 -15.14 15.56 -27.26
CA ASN A 103 -15.56 15.78 -25.87
C ASN A 103 -17.08 15.88 -25.74
N LEU A 104 -17.53 15.71 -24.50
CA LEU A 104 -18.94 15.90 -24.18
C LEU A 104 -19.29 17.39 -24.18
N LYS A 105 -20.31 17.76 -24.95
CA LYS A 105 -20.87 19.10 -25.01
C LYS A 105 -22.23 19.12 -24.34
N LEU A 106 -22.47 20.17 -23.59
CA LEU A 106 -23.75 20.47 -22.96
C LEU A 106 -24.26 21.81 -23.47
N HIS A 107 -25.41 21.81 -24.10
CA HIS A 107 -26.06 23.02 -24.58
C HIS A 107 -27.38 23.25 -23.86
N LEU A 108 -27.58 24.47 -23.35
CA LEU A 108 -28.83 24.90 -22.77
C LEU A 108 -29.65 25.56 -23.86
N ASP A 109 -30.73 24.90 -24.30
CA ASP A 109 -31.64 25.35 -25.35
C ASP A 109 -32.95 25.84 -24.74
N MET A 110 -33.35 27.07 -25.08
CA MET A 110 -34.58 27.68 -24.57
C MET A 110 -35.75 27.36 -25.47
N ASN A 111 -36.81 26.74 -24.95
CA ASN A 111 -38.01 26.33 -25.68
C ASN A 111 -39.19 27.29 -25.39
N GLY A 112 -39.00 28.59 -25.65
CA GLY A 112 -40.00 29.62 -25.37
C GLY A 112 -39.95 30.15 -23.93
N GLU A 113 -41.00 30.88 -23.49
CA GLU A 113 -40.91 31.70 -22.27
C GLU A 113 -40.66 30.93 -20.94
N ASN A 114 -40.97 29.66 -20.86
CA ASN A 114 -40.84 28.88 -19.59
C ASN A 114 -40.26 27.48 -19.76
N GLY A 115 -39.90 27.08 -20.96
CA GLY A 115 -39.34 25.78 -21.26
C GLY A 115 -37.86 25.86 -21.61
N TRP A 116 -37.11 24.84 -21.22
CA TRP A 116 -35.72 24.66 -21.65
C TRP A 116 -35.35 23.19 -21.66
N THR A 117 -34.32 22.87 -22.42
CA THR A 117 -33.82 21.50 -22.57
C THR A 117 -32.31 21.50 -22.47
N LEU A 118 -31.75 20.55 -21.74
CA LEU A 118 -30.32 20.29 -21.79
C LEU A 118 -30.06 19.30 -22.93
N LYS A 119 -29.26 19.70 -23.90
CA LYS A 119 -28.81 18.85 -25.00
C LYS A 119 -27.37 18.41 -24.75
N PHE A 120 -27.18 17.12 -24.69
CA PHE A 120 -25.85 16.52 -24.60
C PHE A 120 -25.46 16.04 -26.00
N ALA A 121 -24.26 16.41 -26.42
CA ALA A 121 -23.70 15.97 -27.70
C ALA A 121 -22.27 15.45 -27.48
N LYS A 122 -21.86 14.48 -28.30
CA LYS A 122 -20.48 14.01 -28.40
C LYS A 122 -19.98 14.31 -29.80
N GLY A 123 -19.05 15.26 -29.89
CA GLY A 123 -18.74 15.86 -31.18
C GLY A 123 -19.93 16.64 -31.76
N GLU A 124 -20.44 16.18 -32.90
CA GLU A 124 -21.62 16.77 -33.57
C GLU A 124 -22.92 15.99 -33.36
N GLU A 125 -22.83 14.79 -32.74
CA GLU A 125 -23.98 13.91 -32.53
C GLU A 125 -24.66 14.21 -31.18
N ILE A 126 -25.99 14.48 -31.22
CA ILE A 126 -26.79 14.61 -30.00
C ILE A 126 -26.99 13.21 -29.41
N VAL A 127 -26.43 12.96 -28.23
CA VAL A 127 -26.55 11.69 -27.53
C VAL A 127 -27.75 11.64 -26.60
N LYS A 128 -28.18 12.79 -26.06
CA LYS A 128 -29.36 12.87 -25.18
C LYS A 128 -29.93 14.28 -25.12
N GLU A 129 -31.25 14.38 -25.01
CA GLU A 129 -31.98 15.59 -24.69
C GLU A 129 -32.77 15.38 -23.40
N ILE A 130 -32.59 16.28 -22.44
CA ILE A 130 -33.25 16.22 -21.13
C ILE A 130 -34.12 17.48 -21.01
N PRO A 131 -35.45 17.35 -21.19
CA PRO A 131 -36.35 18.48 -21.04
C PRO A 131 -36.44 18.93 -19.60
N LYS A 132 -36.80 20.19 -19.37
CA LYS A 132 -36.98 20.75 -18.02
C LYS A 132 -37.89 19.88 -17.17
N ALA A 133 -37.36 19.49 -16.01
CA ALA A 133 -38.06 18.74 -14.99
C ALA A 133 -37.53 19.17 -13.60
N ASP A 134 -37.91 18.46 -12.55
CA ASP A 134 -37.31 18.66 -11.23
C ASP A 134 -35.80 18.38 -11.27
N ILE A 135 -35.02 19.22 -10.58
CA ILE A 135 -33.56 19.15 -10.59
C ILE A 135 -33.06 17.74 -10.23
N SER A 136 -33.74 17.04 -9.27
CA SER A 136 -33.40 15.69 -8.89
C SER A 136 -33.57 14.68 -10.02
N VAL A 137 -34.64 14.84 -10.83
CA VAL A 137 -34.90 13.97 -11.97
C VAL A 137 -33.87 14.25 -13.07
N MET A 138 -33.62 15.51 -13.39
CA MET A 138 -32.61 15.89 -14.39
C MET A 138 -31.21 15.44 -13.98
N THR A 139 -30.84 15.58 -12.69
CA THR A 139 -29.57 15.10 -12.17
C THR A 139 -29.43 13.57 -12.32
N TYR A 140 -30.50 12.83 -12.05
CA TYR A 140 -30.53 11.39 -12.27
C TYR A 140 -30.30 11.03 -13.74
N GLU A 141 -31.00 11.72 -14.67
CA GLU A 141 -30.86 11.51 -16.12
C GLU A 141 -29.42 11.77 -16.60
N VAL A 142 -28.79 12.85 -16.10
CA VAL A 142 -27.40 13.16 -16.41
C VAL A 142 -26.45 12.08 -15.87
N ARG A 143 -26.71 11.58 -14.65
CA ARG A 143 -25.91 10.49 -14.07
C ARG A 143 -26.00 9.21 -14.90
N GLU A 144 -27.20 8.83 -15.33
CA GLU A 144 -27.38 7.66 -16.20
C GLU A 144 -26.70 7.85 -17.55
N LEU A 145 -26.79 9.04 -18.15
CA LEU A 145 -26.06 9.35 -19.37
C LEU A 145 -24.53 9.14 -19.21
N PHE A 146 -23.96 9.61 -18.11
CA PHE A 146 -22.52 9.44 -17.86
C PHE A 146 -22.13 7.97 -17.77
N LYS A 147 -22.95 7.15 -17.10
CA LYS A 147 -22.75 5.69 -17.05
C LYS A 147 -22.89 5.04 -18.43
N GLU A 148 -23.89 5.45 -19.23
CA GLU A 148 -24.10 4.95 -20.59
C GLU A 148 -22.93 5.30 -21.53
N GLN A 149 -22.29 6.47 -21.28
CA GLN A 149 -21.07 6.87 -22.00
C GLN A 149 -19.79 6.22 -21.45
N GLY A 150 -19.89 5.36 -20.43
CA GLY A 150 -18.78 4.63 -19.85
C GLY A 150 -17.93 5.42 -18.84
N TYR A 151 -18.39 6.61 -18.41
CA TYR A 151 -17.65 7.39 -17.41
C TYR A 151 -17.81 6.80 -16.01
N THR A 152 -16.70 6.73 -15.30
CA THR A 152 -16.63 6.37 -13.86
C THR A 152 -16.25 7.60 -13.03
N ALA A 153 -16.33 7.49 -11.71
CA ALA A 153 -15.98 8.60 -10.80
C ALA A 153 -14.52 9.05 -10.92
N ASP A 154 -13.64 8.16 -11.37
CA ASP A 154 -12.19 8.38 -11.48
C ASP A 154 -11.77 8.96 -12.84
N ASN A 155 -12.65 8.89 -13.86
CA ASN A 155 -12.34 9.40 -15.19
C ASN A 155 -12.22 10.93 -15.23
N THR A 156 -11.28 11.43 -15.99
CA THR A 156 -11.21 12.85 -16.34
C THR A 156 -12.23 13.16 -17.42
N ILE A 157 -13.19 14.04 -17.11
CA ILE A 157 -14.28 14.42 -17.99
C ILE A 157 -14.19 15.92 -18.28
N LEU A 158 -14.06 16.28 -19.55
CA LEU A 158 -14.07 17.67 -20.02
C LEU A 158 -15.39 17.94 -20.72
N ILE A 159 -16.14 18.93 -20.22
CA ILE A 159 -17.42 19.35 -20.80
C ILE A 159 -17.31 20.80 -21.31
N GLU A 160 -17.83 21.04 -22.48
CA GLU A 160 -18.09 22.37 -22.98
C GLU A 160 -19.57 22.72 -22.75
N PHE A 161 -19.83 23.65 -21.82
CA PHE A 161 -21.18 24.11 -21.52
C PHE A 161 -21.45 25.41 -22.29
N SER A 162 -22.47 25.41 -23.11
CA SER A 162 -22.89 26.58 -23.91
C SER A 162 -24.33 26.98 -23.65
N TYR A 163 -24.60 28.27 -23.67
CA TYR A 163 -25.92 28.87 -23.48
C TYR A 163 -26.00 30.22 -24.19
N ASN A 164 -27.24 30.70 -24.46
CA ASN A 164 -27.48 32.03 -25.02
C ASN A 164 -28.06 32.95 -23.94
N ALA A 165 -27.24 33.87 -23.42
CA ALA A 165 -27.63 34.77 -22.32
C ALA A 165 -28.71 35.79 -22.70
N THR A 166 -28.94 36.05 -24.00
CA THR A 166 -29.93 37.04 -24.46
C THR A 166 -31.36 36.49 -24.55
N GLU A 167 -31.53 35.16 -24.46
CA GLU A 167 -32.84 34.56 -24.50
C GLU A 167 -33.61 34.71 -23.19
N SER A 168 -34.92 34.92 -23.27
CA SER A 168 -35.76 35.10 -22.09
C SER A 168 -35.81 33.82 -21.24
N GLY A 169 -35.56 33.95 -19.94
CA GLY A 169 -35.57 32.82 -18.99
C GLY A 169 -34.24 32.10 -18.81
N THR A 170 -33.23 32.41 -19.64
CA THR A 170 -31.91 31.74 -19.57
C THR A 170 -31.27 31.83 -18.19
N THR A 171 -31.37 32.96 -17.48
CA THR A 171 -30.79 33.12 -16.15
C THR A 171 -31.28 32.06 -15.16
N SER A 172 -32.59 31.77 -15.14
CA SER A 172 -33.16 30.74 -14.26
C SER A 172 -32.74 29.34 -14.69
N ALA A 173 -32.80 29.07 -15.99
CA ALA A 173 -32.40 27.78 -16.56
C ALA A 173 -30.87 27.49 -16.31
N TYR A 174 -30.04 28.52 -16.47
CA TYR A 174 -28.61 28.48 -16.17
C TYR A 174 -28.35 28.11 -14.69
N LEU A 175 -29.02 28.80 -13.75
CA LEU A 175 -28.86 28.53 -12.32
C LEU A 175 -29.26 27.08 -11.96
N ASP A 176 -30.32 26.56 -12.56
CA ASP A 176 -30.76 25.19 -12.35
C ASP A 176 -29.77 24.19 -12.98
N THR A 177 -29.27 24.47 -14.18
CA THR A 177 -28.22 23.70 -14.82
C THR A 177 -26.94 23.65 -13.96
N MET A 178 -26.54 24.78 -13.39
CA MET A 178 -25.37 24.85 -12.52
C MET A 178 -25.53 24.03 -11.23
N LYS A 179 -26.75 23.94 -10.68
CA LYS A 179 -27.02 23.03 -9.54
C LYS A 179 -26.83 21.58 -9.95
N ILE A 180 -27.31 21.19 -11.15
CA ILE A 180 -27.12 19.83 -11.69
C ILE A 180 -25.62 19.53 -11.87
N ILE A 181 -24.89 20.41 -12.57
CA ILE A 181 -23.47 20.27 -12.83
C ILE A 181 -22.69 20.13 -11.50
N ASN A 182 -22.97 20.99 -10.52
CA ASN A 182 -22.29 20.96 -9.24
C ASN A 182 -22.58 19.66 -8.45
N THR A 183 -23.81 19.14 -8.55
CA THR A 183 -24.16 17.86 -7.93
C THR A 183 -23.39 16.70 -8.59
N ILE A 184 -23.37 16.65 -9.92
CA ILE A 184 -22.59 15.65 -10.68
C ILE A 184 -21.08 15.79 -10.38
N LYS A 185 -20.56 17.01 -10.32
CA LYS A 185 -19.15 17.26 -9.97
C LYS A 185 -18.76 16.75 -8.58
N SER A 186 -19.69 16.71 -7.65
CA SER A 186 -19.43 16.12 -6.32
C SER A 186 -19.28 14.60 -6.35
N GLU A 187 -19.80 13.94 -7.37
CA GLU A 187 -19.72 12.49 -7.58
C GLU A 187 -18.57 12.10 -8.53
N TYR A 188 -18.30 12.96 -9.52
CA TYR A 188 -17.21 12.82 -10.51
C TYR A 188 -16.15 13.89 -10.21
N THR A 189 -15.19 13.57 -9.36
CA THR A 189 -14.22 14.52 -8.79
C THR A 189 -13.30 15.16 -9.83
N HIS A 190 -13.12 14.51 -10.97
CA HIS A 190 -12.29 14.96 -12.09
C HIS A 190 -13.13 15.50 -13.27
N LEU A 191 -14.34 16.00 -12.98
CA LEU A 191 -15.16 16.68 -13.96
C LEU A 191 -14.79 18.17 -14.03
N PHE A 192 -14.38 18.61 -15.18
CA PHE A 192 -14.07 19.99 -15.51
C PHE A 192 -15.00 20.48 -16.62
N TYR A 193 -15.37 21.72 -16.59
CA TYR A 193 -16.18 22.32 -17.64
C TYR A 193 -15.73 23.75 -17.99
N SER A 194 -15.88 24.11 -19.24
CA SER A 194 -15.78 25.49 -19.74
C SER A 194 -17.15 26.03 -20.06
N GLU A 195 -17.36 27.34 -19.88
CA GLU A 195 -18.61 28.01 -20.17
C GLU A 195 -18.44 28.93 -21.37
N THR A 196 -19.42 28.91 -22.27
CA THR A 196 -19.44 29.75 -23.45
C THR A 196 -20.83 30.38 -23.63
N ASP A 197 -20.92 31.70 -23.58
CA ASP A 197 -22.10 32.41 -24.00
C ASP A 197 -22.09 32.60 -25.53
N VAL A 198 -22.97 31.88 -26.22
CA VAL A 198 -23.01 31.90 -27.68
C VAL A 198 -23.66 33.19 -28.24
N SER A 199 -24.33 33.98 -27.41
CA SER A 199 -24.93 35.26 -27.84
C SER A 199 -23.89 36.27 -28.34
N VAL A 200 -22.66 36.17 -27.82
CA VAL A 200 -21.54 37.07 -28.17
C VAL A 200 -21.07 36.87 -29.61
N PHE A 201 -21.34 35.71 -30.19
CA PHE A 201 -20.92 35.36 -31.56
C PHE A 201 -22.03 35.51 -32.59
N ALA A 202 -23.27 35.88 -32.17
CA ALA A 202 -24.45 36.04 -33.04
C ALA A 202 -24.63 37.47 -33.60
N SER A 203 -23.65 38.36 -33.43
CA SER A 203 -23.65 39.74 -33.90
C SER A 203 -22.98 39.94 -35.25
#